data_bd2032f438c93a633635a5d2446093f2
#
_entry.id   bd2032f438c93a633635a5d2446093f2
#
_cell.length_a   1.000
_cell.length_b   1.000
_cell.length_c   1.000
_cell.angle_alpha   90.00
_cell.angle_beta   90.00
_cell.angle_gamma   90.00
#
_symmetry.space_group_name_H-M   'P 1'
#
loop_
_entity.id
_entity.type
_entity.pdbx_description
1 polymer ?
#
loop_
_entity_poly.entity_id
_entity_poly.type
_entity_poly.pdbx_seq_one_letter_code
_entity_poly.pdbx_strand_id
1 'polypeptide(L)'
;EAEDIKLAYSAGKLEKQSEQIVHEAMTSDCDVWLSGISLTLGEFYNVDMLPSQIYLCGGGSHLPEVKEALEQFEWTQDLPFAKKPRIIFLQPKHISNITDETGELSDMEDITPMALANLALEFTGEEQLLGQLLRKVVRLIQI
;
A
#
# COMPACT_ATOMS: atom_id res chain seq x y z
N GLU A 1 -13.68 -7.28 -19.82
CA GLU A 1 -15.00 -6.61 -19.67
C GLU A 1 -15.19 -6.04 -18.24
N ALA A 2 -15.12 -6.85 -17.14
CA ALA A 2 -15.28 -6.31 -15.78
C ALA A 2 -14.15 -5.33 -15.40
N GLU A 3 -12.91 -5.64 -15.74
CA GLU A 3 -11.76 -4.77 -15.53
C GLU A 3 -11.88 -3.45 -16.34
N ASP A 4 -12.37 -3.51 -17.58
CA ASP A 4 -12.58 -2.32 -18.39
C ASP A 4 -13.64 -1.40 -17.77
N ILE A 5 -14.70 -1.98 -17.19
CA ILE A 5 -15.74 -1.24 -16.47
C ILE A 5 -15.15 -0.58 -15.21
N LYS A 6 -14.37 -1.31 -14.43
CA LYS A 6 -13.71 -0.78 -13.23
C LYS A 6 -12.78 0.38 -13.56
N LEU A 7 -11.95 0.25 -14.60
CA LEU A 7 -11.07 1.31 -15.06
C LEU A 7 -11.84 2.53 -15.59
N ALA A 8 -12.93 2.31 -16.33
CA ALA A 8 -13.80 3.41 -16.78
C ALA A 8 -14.51 4.10 -15.62
N TYR A 9 -14.90 3.34 -14.58
CA TYR A 9 -15.50 3.87 -13.34
C TYR A 9 -14.52 4.74 -12.59
N SER A 10 -13.33 4.24 -12.26
CA SER A 10 -12.29 5.00 -11.54
C SER A 10 -11.84 6.25 -12.30
N ALA A 11 -11.96 6.26 -13.63
CA ALA A 11 -11.66 7.41 -14.49
C ALA A 11 -12.86 8.38 -14.67
N GLY A 12 -14.02 8.11 -14.04
CA GLY A 12 -15.23 8.92 -14.19
C GLY A 12 -15.82 8.95 -15.61
N LYS A 13 -15.65 7.85 -16.37
CA LYS A 13 -16.05 7.75 -17.79
C LYS A 13 -17.30 6.92 -18.03
N LEU A 14 -17.95 6.44 -16.95
CA LEU A 14 -19.20 5.69 -17.08
C LEU A 14 -20.41 6.62 -17.22
N GLU A 15 -21.46 6.10 -17.87
CA GLU A 15 -22.78 6.73 -17.85
C GLU A 15 -23.38 6.65 -16.45
N LYS A 16 -24.12 7.65 -16.02
CA LYS A 16 -24.68 7.79 -14.66
C LYS A 16 -25.42 6.55 -14.15
N GLN A 17 -26.16 5.86 -15.00
CA GLN A 17 -26.90 4.66 -14.61
C GLN A 17 -25.95 3.49 -14.33
N SER A 18 -24.94 3.30 -15.17
CA SER A 18 -23.90 2.28 -14.98
C SER A 18 -23.01 2.61 -13.80
N GLU A 19 -22.68 3.90 -13.62
CA GLU A 19 -21.91 4.41 -12.49
C GLU A 19 -22.59 4.08 -11.15
N GLN A 20 -23.91 4.29 -11.04
CA GLN A 20 -24.66 3.98 -9.82
C GLN A 20 -24.66 2.48 -9.51
N ILE A 21 -24.83 1.62 -10.50
CA ILE A 21 -24.81 0.16 -10.32
C ILE A 21 -23.44 -0.30 -9.83
N VAL A 22 -22.37 0.24 -10.42
CA VAL A 22 -20.99 -0.09 -10.02
C VAL A 22 -20.72 0.42 -8.61
N HIS A 23 -21.12 1.65 -8.29
CA HIS A 23 -20.97 2.24 -6.96
C HIS A 23 -21.65 1.39 -5.88
N GLU A 24 -22.90 0.98 -6.08
CA GLU A 24 -23.65 0.14 -5.13
C GLU A 24 -22.94 -1.22 -4.93
N ALA A 25 -22.47 -1.85 -6.00
CA ALA A 25 -21.74 -3.10 -5.94
C ALA A 25 -20.40 -2.94 -5.19
N MET A 26 -19.62 -1.90 -5.53
CA MET A 26 -18.33 -1.61 -4.90
C MET A 26 -18.47 -1.26 -3.42
N THR A 27 -19.52 -0.54 -3.03
CA THR A 27 -19.79 -0.23 -1.61
C THR A 27 -20.03 -1.51 -0.82
N SER A 28 -20.84 -2.43 -1.36
CA SER A 28 -21.09 -3.73 -0.72
C SER A 28 -19.80 -4.57 -0.59
N ASP A 29 -18.97 -4.59 -1.62
CA ASP A 29 -17.70 -5.31 -1.61
C ASP A 29 -16.71 -4.68 -0.61
N CYS A 30 -16.71 -3.35 -0.47
CA CYS A 30 -15.89 -2.65 0.52
C CYS A 30 -16.28 -3.00 1.96
N ASP A 31 -17.56 -3.21 2.27
CA ASP A 31 -18.01 -3.63 3.60
C ASP A 31 -17.47 -5.04 3.95
N VAL A 32 -17.49 -5.96 2.99
CA VAL A 32 -16.92 -7.29 3.14
C VAL A 32 -15.41 -7.22 3.33
N TRP A 33 -14.73 -6.41 2.53
CA TRP A 33 -13.30 -6.17 2.63
C TRP A 33 -12.89 -5.57 3.98
N LEU A 34 -13.62 -4.58 4.50
CA LEU A 34 -13.39 -4.01 5.83
C LEU A 34 -13.57 -5.03 6.95
N SER A 35 -14.57 -5.89 6.83
CA SER A 35 -14.77 -6.99 7.78
C SER A 35 -13.55 -7.92 7.82
N GLY A 36 -12.97 -8.23 6.65
CA GLY A 36 -11.72 -8.99 6.55
C GLY A 36 -10.53 -8.28 7.18
N ILE A 37 -10.40 -6.96 6.98
CA ILE A 37 -9.36 -6.14 7.62
C ILE A 37 -9.52 -6.17 9.14
N SER A 38 -10.73 -5.95 9.65
CA SER A 38 -11.00 -5.96 11.10
C SER A 38 -10.63 -7.29 11.73
N LEU A 39 -11.01 -8.41 11.11
CA LEU A 39 -10.63 -9.74 11.58
C LEU A 39 -9.11 -9.92 11.60
N THR A 40 -8.44 -9.56 10.51
CA THR A 40 -6.98 -9.70 10.40
C THR A 40 -6.24 -8.85 11.43
N LEU A 41 -6.66 -7.61 11.64
CA LEU A 41 -6.05 -6.73 12.65
C LEU A 41 -6.34 -7.21 14.06
N GLY A 42 -7.49 -7.82 14.32
CA GLY A 42 -7.86 -8.43 15.59
C GLY A 42 -7.02 -9.67 15.95
N GLU A 43 -6.39 -10.31 14.96
CA GLU A 43 -5.52 -11.46 15.16
C GLU A 43 -4.09 -11.13 15.63
N PHE A 44 -3.72 -9.87 15.74
CA PHE A 44 -2.41 -9.46 16.28
C PHE A 44 -2.35 -9.57 17.80
N TYR A 45 -2.13 -10.79 18.32
CA TYR A 45 -2.19 -11.13 19.75
C TYR A 45 -1.16 -10.44 20.64
N ASN A 46 -0.08 -9.91 20.10
CA ASN A 46 1.02 -9.30 20.86
C ASN A 46 1.08 -7.78 20.70
N VAL A 47 -0.01 -7.16 20.26
CA VAL A 47 -0.07 -5.73 20.04
C VAL A 47 -1.09 -5.12 21.00
N ASP A 48 -0.61 -4.46 22.04
CA ASP A 48 -1.48 -3.77 23.00
C ASP A 48 -2.22 -2.58 22.37
N MET A 49 -1.64 -1.99 21.32
CA MET A 49 -2.20 -0.83 20.66
C MET A 49 -1.78 -0.77 19.20
N LEU A 50 -2.76 -0.63 18.32
CA LEU A 50 -2.52 -0.44 16.88
C LEU A 50 -2.07 1.00 16.57
N PRO A 51 -1.16 1.19 15.60
CA PRO A 51 -0.77 2.52 15.14
C PRO A 51 -1.97 3.31 14.61
N SER A 52 -2.05 4.59 14.96
CA SER A 52 -3.15 5.47 14.51
C SER A 52 -2.91 6.08 13.11
N GLN A 53 -2.20 5.36 12.26
CA GLN A 53 -1.96 5.70 10.85
C GLN A 53 -2.09 4.43 10.01
N ILE A 54 -2.90 4.52 8.96
CA ILE A 54 -3.10 3.45 7.99
C ILE A 54 -2.65 4.00 6.65
N TYR A 55 -1.70 3.32 6.03
CA TYR A 55 -1.15 3.70 4.75
C TYR A 55 -1.76 2.83 3.65
N LEU A 56 -2.25 3.49 2.61
CA LEU A 56 -2.81 2.84 1.43
C LEU A 56 -1.94 3.09 0.21
N CYS A 57 -1.80 2.05 -0.61
CA CYS A 57 -1.12 2.11 -1.90
C CYS A 57 -1.74 1.08 -2.86
N GLY A 58 -1.36 1.18 -4.13
CA GLY A 58 -1.85 0.30 -5.19
C GLY A 58 -3.08 0.84 -5.91
N GLY A 59 -3.36 0.30 -7.10
CA GLY A 59 -4.42 0.79 -7.99
C GLY A 59 -5.83 0.77 -7.38
N GLY A 60 -6.13 -0.18 -6.48
CA GLY A 60 -7.42 -0.22 -5.78
C GLY A 60 -7.69 1.00 -4.90
N SER A 61 -6.65 1.71 -4.46
CA SER A 61 -6.80 2.93 -3.65
C SER A 61 -7.41 4.12 -4.39
N HIS A 62 -7.53 4.03 -5.72
CA HIS A 62 -8.21 5.04 -6.54
C HIS A 62 -9.74 4.95 -6.46
N LEU A 63 -10.28 3.86 -5.95
CA LEU A 63 -11.73 3.70 -5.81
C LEU A 63 -12.23 4.58 -4.65
N PRO A 64 -13.19 5.48 -4.89
CA PRO A 64 -13.71 6.37 -3.86
C PRO A 64 -14.33 5.61 -2.69
N GLU A 65 -14.98 4.47 -2.95
CA GLU A 65 -15.63 3.64 -1.94
C GLU A 65 -14.64 3.09 -0.91
N VAL A 66 -13.41 2.77 -1.34
CA VAL A 66 -12.34 2.30 -0.42
C VAL A 66 -12.01 3.37 0.61
N LYS A 67 -11.90 4.62 0.18
CA LYS A 67 -11.67 5.75 1.07
C LYS A 67 -12.86 5.99 1.98
N GLU A 68 -14.06 6.08 1.42
CA GLU A 68 -15.30 6.32 2.14
C GLU A 68 -15.55 5.25 3.21
N ALA A 69 -15.39 3.98 2.86
CA ALA A 69 -15.54 2.87 3.76
C ALA A 69 -14.54 2.93 4.93
N LEU A 70 -13.27 3.22 4.67
CA LEU A 70 -12.26 3.36 5.71
C LEU A 70 -12.52 4.56 6.64
N GLU A 71 -13.09 5.65 6.12
CA GLU A 71 -13.38 6.87 6.88
C GLU A 71 -14.64 6.76 7.76
N GLN A 72 -15.51 5.78 7.56
CA GLN A 72 -16.67 5.53 8.43
C GLN A 72 -16.25 5.11 9.84
N PHE A 73 -15.10 4.47 10.01
CA PHE A 73 -14.47 4.11 11.29
C PHE A 73 -15.27 3.19 12.22
N GLU A 74 -16.47 2.80 11.88
CA GLU A 74 -17.28 1.85 12.67
C GLU A 74 -16.57 0.50 12.76
N TRP A 75 -15.86 0.10 11.71
CA TRP A 75 -15.06 -1.11 11.64
C TRP A 75 -13.88 -1.14 12.63
N THR A 76 -13.51 -0.01 13.22
CA THR A 76 -12.40 0.10 14.17
C THR A 76 -12.83 -0.02 15.63
N GLN A 77 -14.12 -0.12 15.92
CA GLN A 77 -14.66 -0.03 17.30
C GLN A 77 -14.13 -1.13 18.22
N ASP A 78 -13.96 -2.33 17.69
CA ASP A 78 -13.49 -3.50 18.45
C ASP A 78 -11.96 -3.71 18.35
N LEU A 79 -11.26 -2.78 17.70
CA LEU A 79 -9.81 -2.84 17.51
C LEU A 79 -9.09 -1.91 18.50
N PRO A 80 -7.89 -2.30 18.98
CA PRO A 80 -7.15 -1.55 20.00
C PRO A 80 -6.45 -0.31 19.44
N PHE A 81 -7.20 0.57 18.76
CA PHE A 81 -6.70 1.88 18.37
C PHE A 81 -6.84 2.87 19.52
N ALA A 82 -5.75 3.57 19.88
CA ALA A 82 -5.79 4.61 20.91
C ALA A 82 -6.65 5.80 20.52
N LYS A 83 -6.80 6.05 19.24
CA LYS A 83 -7.62 7.10 18.62
C LYS A 83 -7.99 6.70 17.20
N LYS A 84 -9.00 7.37 16.65
CA LYS A 84 -9.40 7.24 15.25
C LYS A 84 -8.18 7.24 14.31
N PRO A 85 -7.94 6.18 13.53
CA PRO A 85 -6.79 6.13 12.65
C PRO A 85 -6.90 7.16 11.51
N ARG A 86 -5.75 7.68 11.09
CA ARG A 86 -5.67 8.54 9.91
C ARG A 86 -5.35 7.70 8.69
N ILE A 87 -6.13 7.83 7.65
CA ILE A 87 -5.89 7.18 6.36
C ILE A 87 -4.95 8.07 5.55
N ILE A 88 -3.84 7.51 5.08
CA ILE A 88 -2.80 8.21 4.33
C ILE A 88 -2.57 7.46 3.02
N PHE A 89 -2.81 8.14 1.91
CA PHE A 89 -2.49 7.63 0.59
C PHE A 89 -1.00 7.86 0.31
N LEU A 90 -0.28 6.78 0.07
CA LEU A 90 1.13 6.86 -0.29
C LEU A 90 1.30 7.33 -1.73
N GLN A 91 2.36 8.07 -1.95
CA GLN A 91 2.83 8.50 -3.27
C GLN A 91 4.32 8.14 -3.41
N PRO A 92 4.86 8.01 -4.61
CA PRO A 92 6.28 7.68 -4.84
C PRO A 92 7.26 8.53 -4.05
N LYS A 93 6.99 9.82 -3.90
CA LYS A 93 7.79 10.76 -3.10
C LYS A 93 7.92 10.41 -1.60
N HIS A 94 7.06 9.51 -1.09
CA HIS A 94 7.11 9.05 0.30
C HIS A 94 8.08 7.88 0.51
N ILE A 95 8.59 7.28 -0.58
CA ILE A 95 9.61 6.23 -0.52
C ILE A 95 10.97 6.90 -0.33
N SER A 96 11.64 6.59 0.78
CA SER A 96 12.98 7.09 1.06
C SER A 96 14.06 6.30 0.32
N ASN A 97 15.23 6.90 0.16
CA ASN A 97 16.44 6.27 -0.39
C ASN A 97 16.40 5.90 -1.88
N ILE A 98 15.34 6.25 -2.59
CA ILE A 98 15.23 6.09 -4.03
C ILE A 98 14.59 7.32 -4.65
N THR A 99 15.05 7.71 -5.81
CA THR A 99 14.49 8.83 -6.57
C THR A 99 14.16 8.34 -7.98
N ASP A 100 12.98 8.65 -8.44
CA ASP A 100 12.61 8.48 -9.84
C ASP A 100 13.16 9.64 -10.66
N GLU A 101 14.14 9.35 -11.54
CA GLU A 101 14.74 10.35 -12.44
C GLU A 101 13.96 10.47 -13.76
N THR A 102 13.06 9.53 -14.04
CA THR A 102 12.24 9.55 -15.27
C THR A 102 11.04 10.48 -15.14
N GLY A 103 10.55 10.69 -13.92
CA GLY A 103 9.33 11.45 -13.63
C GLY A 103 8.05 10.75 -14.08
N GLU A 104 8.12 9.45 -14.38
CA GLU A 104 6.98 8.65 -14.81
C GLU A 104 6.19 8.09 -13.62
N LEU A 105 6.86 7.92 -12.45
CA LEU A 105 6.24 7.36 -11.25
C LEU A 105 5.59 8.48 -10.42
N SER A 106 4.29 8.62 -10.50
CA SER A 106 3.57 9.72 -9.84
C SER A 106 2.40 9.28 -8.98
N ASP A 107 1.94 8.04 -9.10
CA ASP A 107 0.67 7.59 -8.57
C ASP A 107 0.79 6.50 -7.51
N MET A 108 -0.32 6.21 -6.83
CA MET A 108 -0.39 5.21 -5.74
C MET A 108 -0.06 3.80 -6.21
N GLU A 109 -0.32 3.47 -7.47
CA GLU A 109 0.01 2.18 -8.08
C GLU A 109 1.51 1.97 -8.27
N ASP A 110 2.28 3.05 -8.39
CA ASP A 110 3.74 3.01 -8.59
C ASP A 110 4.52 2.72 -7.30
N ILE A 111 3.86 2.78 -6.15
CA ILE A 111 4.50 2.56 -4.84
C ILE A 111 5.13 1.18 -4.74
N THR A 112 4.39 0.13 -5.11
CA THR A 112 4.87 -1.24 -4.97
C THR A 112 6.09 -1.51 -5.86
N PRO A 113 6.09 -1.21 -7.17
CA PRO A 113 7.28 -1.39 -7.99
C PRO A 113 8.46 -0.54 -7.52
N MET A 114 8.22 0.70 -7.08
CA MET A 114 9.29 1.57 -6.56
C MET A 114 9.88 1.04 -5.25
N ALA A 115 9.05 0.56 -4.33
CA ALA A 115 9.50 -0.05 -3.09
C ALA A 115 10.30 -1.34 -3.33
N LEU A 116 9.90 -2.18 -4.30
CA LEU A 116 10.65 -3.35 -4.70
C LEU A 116 12.00 -2.99 -5.35
N ALA A 117 12.05 -1.94 -6.16
CA ALA A 117 13.30 -1.44 -6.72
C ALA A 117 14.25 -0.94 -5.61
N ASN A 118 13.74 -0.20 -4.62
CA ASN A 118 14.51 0.23 -3.46
C ASN A 118 15.10 -0.96 -2.69
N LEU A 119 14.28 -1.96 -2.41
CA LEU A 119 14.70 -3.18 -1.74
C LEU A 119 15.79 -3.92 -2.53
N ALA A 120 15.65 -4.02 -3.85
CA ALA A 120 16.66 -4.64 -4.72
C ALA A 120 18.00 -3.87 -4.67
N LEU A 121 17.97 -2.54 -4.61
CA LEU A 121 19.16 -1.71 -4.46
C LEU A 121 19.85 -1.93 -3.10
N GLU A 122 19.07 -2.06 -2.03
CA GLU A 122 19.60 -2.36 -0.69
C GLU A 122 20.33 -3.72 -0.68
N PHE A 123 19.71 -4.78 -1.19
CA PHE A 123 20.32 -6.10 -1.26
C PHE A 123 21.58 -6.12 -2.12
N THR A 124 21.59 -5.46 -3.27
CA THR A 124 22.79 -5.39 -4.10
C THR A 124 23.91 -4.56 -3.44
N GLY A 125 23.55 -3.53 -2.69
CA GLY A 125 24.49 -2.74 -1.88
C GLY A 125 25.14 -3.55 -0.76
N GLU A 126 24.38 -4.36 -0.04
CA GLU A 126 24.88 -5.26 1.01
C GLU A 126 25.77 -6.37 0.46
N GLU A 127 25.41 -6.99 -0.65
CA GLU A 127 26.25 -7.99 -1.32
C GLU A 127 27.60 -7.40 -1.77
N GLN A 128 27.60 -6.18 -2.27
CA GLN A 128 28.85 -5.49 -2.64
C GLN A 128 29.73 -5.19 -1.41
N LEU A 129 29.15 -4.76 -0.29
CA LEU A 129 29.85 -4.51 0.97
C LEU A 129 30.43 -5.81 1.56
N LEU A 130 29.63 -6.87 1.64
CA LEU A 130 30.09 -8.20 2.07
C LEU A 130 31.18 -8.75 1.17
N GLY A 131 31.04 -8.64 -0.15
CA GLY A 131 32.04 -9.04 -1.12
C GLY A 131 33.33 -8.25 -0.99
N GLN A 132 33.30 -6.97 -0.66
CA GLN A 132 34.48 -6.14 -0.40
C GLN A 132 35.16 -6.52 0.92
N LEU A 133 34.40 -6.75 1.98
CA LEU A 133 34.92 -7.20 3.27
C LEU A 133 35.55 -8.58 3.19
N LEU A 134 34.89 -9.53 2.55
CA LEU A 134 35.45 -10.88 2.32
C LEU A 134 36.75 -10.84 1.51
N ARG A 135 36.80 -10.07 0.43
CA ARG A 135 38.05 -9.88 -0.35
C ARG A 135 39.17 -9.28 0.47
N LYS A 136 38.85 -8.33 1.38
CA LYS A 136 39.82 -7.72 2.26
C LYS A 136 40.37 -8.70 3.30
N VAL A 137 39.47 -9.51 3.88
CA VAL A 137 39.86 -10.57 4.85
C VAL A 137 40.72 -11.64 4.18
N VAL A 138 40.33 -12.12 3.00
CA VAL A 138 41.09 -13.13 2.25
C VAL A 138 42.47 -12.62 1.91
N ARG A 139 42.64 -11.35 1.52
CA ARG A 139 43.97 -10.76 1.28
C ARG A 139 44.85 -10.66 2.53
N LEU A 140 44.26 -10.51 3.71
CA LEU A 140 44.99 -10.47 4.98
C LEU A 140 45.43 -11.87 5.46
N ILE A 141 44.76 -12.92 5.01
CA ILE A 141 45.09 -14.32 5.38
C ILE A 141 46.09 -14.92 4.41
N GLN A 142 46.25 -14.38 3.21
CA GLN A 142 47.19 -14.88 2.18
C GLN A 142 48.60 -14.29 2.25
N ILE A 143 48.99 -13.68 3.40
CA ILE A 143 50.35 -13.21 3.67
C ILE A 143 51.09 -14.27 4.51
#